data_82e299e39b8b7c1a0f31919a96646a61
#
_entry.id   82e299e39b8b7c1a0f31919a96646a61
#
_cell.length_a   1.000
_cell.length_b   1.000
_cell.length_c   1.000
_cell.angle_alpha   90.00
_cell.angle_beta   90.00
_cell.angle_gamma   90.00
#
_symmetry.space_group_name_H-M   'P 1'
#
loop_
_entity.id
_entity.type
_entity.pdbx_description
1 polymer ?
#
loop_
_entity_poly.entity_id
_entity_poly.type
_entity_poly.pdbx_seq_one_letter_code
_entity_poly.pdbx_strand_id
1 'polypeptide(L)'
;MRKEIVDDMRRDQRFKSIMLDTRVLSRVIGIFVPELGGISPEEIAEMRKNGDIVPVSTELVSAKRSMSADVVYSISHPGGEKALLDIEGQLYRKPGDIDYNRALAYAVKLLEDQRGSPEWVDYGSLRKVYSAWVMLDPHADERNSVVRYRLKGESDTVDHVPEIPELDKLEIVRVGIGNPSEAES
;
A
#
# COMPACT_ATOMS: atom_id res chain seq x y z
N MET A 1 -12.90 -24.37 12.79
CA MET A 1 -12.29 -23.29 13.62
C MET A 1 -10.77 -23.45 13.77
N ARG A 2 -10.20 -24.48 14.45
CA ARG A 2 -8.72 -24.58 14.57
C ARG A 2 -7.98 -24.78 13.24
N LYS A 3 -8.51 -25.55 12.31
CA LYS A 3 -7.90 -25.82 11.00
C LYS A 3 -7.94 -24.58 10.10
N GLU A 4 -9.03 -23.84 10.12
CA GLU A 4 -9.19 -22.58 9.37
C GLU A 4 -8.21 -21.52 9.84
N ILE A 5 -8.04 -21.35 11.15
CA ILE A 5 -7.07 -20.40 11.73
C ILE A 5 -5.63 -20.74 11.30
N VAL A 6 -5.27 -22.03 11.29
CA VAL A 6 -3.94 -22.48 10.87
C VAL A 6 -3.72 -22.25 9.36
N ASP A 7 -4.77 -22.47 8.56
CA ASP A 7 -4.69 -22.24 7.11
C ASP A 7 -4.60 -20.74 6.78
N ASP A 8 -5.31 -19.89 7.49
CA ASP A 8 -5.21 -18.42 7.35
C ASP A 8 -3.83 -17.91 7.76
N MET A 9 -3.27 -18.35 8.87
CA MET A 9 -1.90 -17.99 9.28
C MET A 9 -0.85 -18.43 8.26
N ARG A 10 -1.00 -19.62 7.65
CA ARG A 10 -0.07 -20.10 6.61
C ARG A 10 -0.16 -19.26 5.32
N ARG A 11 -1.35 -18.80 4.97
CA ARG A 11 -1.59 -17.94 3.80
C ARG A 11 -0.99 -16.56 4.00
N ASP A 12 -1.20 -15.98 5.17
CA ASP A 12 -0.60 -14.70 5.56
C ASP A 12 0.94 -14.76 5.49
N GLN A 13 1.55 -15.80 6.07
CA GLN A 13 3.00 -16.01 5.98
C GLN A 13 3.51 -16.19 4.55
N ARG A 14 2.74 -16.89 3.69
CA ARG A 14 3.09 -17.05 2.27
C ARG A 14 3.00 -15.72 1.53
N PHE A 15 1.95 -14.94 1.76
CA PHE A 15 1.81 -13.62 1.17
C PHE A 15 2.99 -12.73 1.54
N LYS A 16 3.32 -12.64 2.81
CA LYS A 16 4.49 -11.90 3.31
C LYS A 16 5.79 -12.37 2.65
N SER A 17 5.99 -13.68 2.56
CA SER A 17 7.17 -14.26 1.91
C SER A 17 7.26 -13.90 0.42
N ILE A 18 6.14 -13.92 -0.30
CA ILE A 18 6.07 -13.54 -1.71
C ILE A 18 6.41 -12.06 -1.88
N MET A 19 5.93 -11.18 -1.01
CA MET A 19 6.21 -9.74 -1.05
C MET A 19 7.67 -9.40 -0.73
N LEU A 20 8.44 -10.34 -0.18
CA LEU A 20 9.88 -10.18 0.02
C LEU A 20 10.71 -10.53 -1.23
N ASP A 21 10.18 -11.26 -2.20
CA ASP A 21 10.86 -11.56 -3.47
C ASP A 21 11.03 -10.28 -4.31
N THR A 22 12.25 -9.99 -4.76
CA THR A 22 12.56 -8.75 -5.49
C THR A 22 11.83 -8.65 -6.82
N ARG A 23 11.56 -9.77 -7.50
CA ARG A 23 10.83 -9.82 -8.79
C ARG A 23 9.36 -9.49 -8.60
N VAL A 24 8.77 -9.98 -7.52
CA VAL A 24 7.39 -9.64 -7.16
C VAL A 24 7.32 -8.20 -6.69
N LEU A 25 8.23 -7.79 -5.81
CA LEU A 25 8.25 -6.46 -5.26
C LEU A 25 8.48 -5.38 -6.32
N SER A 26 9.30 -5.62 -7.35
CA SER A 26 9.48 -4.67 -8.46
C SER A 26 8.17 -4.42 -9.22
N ARG A 27 7.40 -5.46 -9.48
CA ARG A 27 6.09 -5.33 -10.13
C ARG A 27 5.07 -4.63 -9.22
N VAL A 28 5.06 -5.00 -7.95
CA VAL A 28 4.17 -4.40 -6.95
C VAL A 28 4.49 -2.91 -6.80
N ILE A 29 5.75 -2.54 -6.58
CA ILE A 29 6.17 -1.14 -6.48
C ILE A 29 5.84 -0.38 -7.77
N GLY A 30 6.13 -0.96 -8.94
CA GLY A 30 5.84 -0.32 -10.22
C GLY A 30 4.34 -0.06 -10.47
N ILE A 31 3.46 -0.87 -9.85
CA ILE A 31 2.01 -0.63 -9.89
C ILE A 31 1.59 0.40 -8.84
N PHE A 32 2.07 0.28 -7.60
CA PHE A 32 1.55 1.05 -6.48
C PHE A 32 2.21 2.41 -6.29
N VAL A 33 3.45 2.54 -6.72
CA VAL A 33 4.26 3.78 -6.62
C VAL A 33 4.59 4.24 -8.03
N PRO A 34 3.74 5.05 -8.68
CA PRO A 34 3.89 5.42 -10.09
C PRO A 34 5.22 6.09 -10.41
N GLU A 35 5.79 6.80 -9.45
CA GLU A 35 7.09 7.48 -9.55
C GLU A 35 8.26 6.50 -9.73
N LEU A 36 8.05 5.23 -9.35
CA LEU A 36 8.98 4.10 -9.54
C LEU A 36 8.48 3.12 -10.59
N GLY A 37 7.62 3.56 -11.50
CA GLY A 37 7.11 2.73 -12.59
C GLY A 37 8.24 2.19 -13.46
N GLY A 38 8.19 0.88 -13.77
CA GLY A 38 9.19 0.22 -14.60
C GLY A 38 10.48 -0.20 -13.89
N ILE A 39 10.54 -0.05 -12.56
CA ILE A 39 11.72 -0.47 -11.78
C ILE A 39 12.00 -1.97 -11.93
N SER A 40 13.23 -2.33 -12.19
CA SER A 40 13.67 -3.72 -12.36
C SER A 40 13.91 -4.43 -11.01
N PRO A 41 13.91 -5.77 -10.98
CA PRO A 41 14.29 -6.53 -9.77
C PRO A 41 15.71 -6.23 -9.28
N GLU A 42 16.63 -5.95 -10.20
CA GLU A 42 18.03 -5.60 -9.92
C GLU A 42 18.11 -4.25 -9.20
N GLU A 43 17.38 -3.24 -9.68
CA GLU A 43 17.27 -1.94 -9.03
C GLU A 43 16.65 -2.04 -7.64
N ILE A 44 15.60 -2.87 -7.45
CA ILE A 44 15.04 -3.14 -6.12
C ILE A 44 16.10 -3.77 -5.19
N ALA A 45 16.90 -4.70 -5.69
CA ALA A 45 17.95 -5.32 -4.90
C ALA A 45 19.03 -4.30 -4.49
N GLU A 46 19.38 -3.39 -5.37
CA GLU A 46 20.31 -2.31 -5.09
C GLU A 46 19.74 -1.30 -4.08
N MET A 47 18.50 -0.87 -4.26
CA MET A 47 17.80 0.03 -3.32
C MET A 47 17.71 -0.59 -1.92
N ARG A 48 17.45 -1.89 -1.80
CA ARG A 48 17.50 -2.59 -0.51
C ARG A 48 18.88 -2.58 0.11
N LYS A 49 19.92 -2.84 -0.69
CA LYS A 49 21.31 -2.82 -0.24
C LYS A 49 21.75 -1.43 0.26
N ASN A 50 21.26 -0.39 -0.39
CA ASN A 50 21.56 1.01 -0.05
C ASN A 50 20.70 1.54 1.10
N GLY A 51 19.66 0.81 1.52
CA GLY A 51 18.72 1.25 2.55
C GLY A 51 17.63 2.20 2.02
N ASP A 52 17.43 2.26 0.71
CA ASP A 52 16.38 3.06 0.07
C ASP A 52 15.01 2.36 0.11
N ILE A 53 15.01 1.04 0.28
CA ILE A 53 13.81 0.24 0.56
C ILE A 53 14.05 -0.55 1.84
N VAL A 54 13.36 -0.18 2.91
CA VAL A 54 13.50 -0.80 4.23
C VAL A 54 12.15 -1.28 4.72
N PRO A 55 12.04 -2.56 5.18
CA PRO A 55 10.83 -3.01 5.86
C PRO A 55 10.68 -2.25 7.19
N VAL A 56 9.46 -1.80 7.47
CA VAL A 56 9.10 -1.11 8.72
C VAL A 56 8.31 -2.07 9.60
N SER A 57 8.26 -1.81 10.90
CA SER A 57 7.40 -2.58 11.81
C SER A 57 5.95 -2.54 11.33
N THR A 58 5.33 -3.71 11.29
CA THR A 58 3.93 -3.87 10.90
C THR A 58 2.95 -3.70 12.05
N GLU A 59 3.45 -3.51 13.28
CA GLU A 59 2.61 -3.26 14.44
C GLU A 59 2.18 -1.79 14.49
N LEU A 60 0.96 -1.54 14.09
CA LEU A 60 0.31 -0.24 14.19
C LEU A 60 -0.39 -0.17 15.55
N VAL A 61 0.27 0.43 16.53
CA VAL A 61 -0.24 0.52 17.89
C VAL A 61 -1.12 1.75 18.04
N SER A 62 -2.40 1.55 18.31
CA SER A 62 -3.26 2.62 18.81
C SER A 62 -3.53 2.42 20.31
N ALA A 63 -3.88 3.49 21.03
CA ALA A 63 -4.16 3.45 22.47
C ALA A 63 -5.26 2.46 22.90
N LYS A 64 -6.04 1.92 21.95
CA LYS A 64 -7.19 1.03 22.21
C LYS A 64 -7.16 -0.30 21.45
N ARG A 65 -6.40 -0.44 20.36
CA ARG A 65 -6.30 -1.68 19.58
C ARG A 65 -4.98 -1.71 18.83
N SER A 66 -4.31 -2.87 18.81
CA SER A 66 -3.24 -3.14 17.87
C SER A 66 -3.86 -3.44 16.49
N MET A 67 -3.38 -2.77 15.47
CA MET A 67 -3.62 -3.11 14.06
C MET A 67 -2.30 -3.69 13.54
N SER A 68 -2.36 -4.75 12.75
CA SER A 68 -1.17 -5.32 12.11
C SER A 68 -1.36 -5.23 10.61
N ALA A 69 -0.48 -4.52 9.94
CA ALA A 69 -0.36 -4.54 8.50
C ALA A 69 0.37 -5.80 8.04
N ASP A 70 0.12 -6.25 6.81
CA ASP A 70 0.81 -7.43 6.29
C ASP A 70 2.29 -7.13 6.01
N VAL A 71 2.58 -6.12 5.23
CA VAL A 71 3.94 -5.69 4.92
C VAL A 71 3.97 -4.18 4.73
N VAL A 72 4.90 -3.49 5.41
CA VAL A 72 5.11 -2.05 5.24
C VAL A 72 6.56 -1.80 4.84
N TYR A 73 6.77 -0.99 3.82
CA TYR A 73 8.07 -0.50 3.39
C TYR A 73 8.18 1.02 3.52
N SER A 74 9.33 1.48 3.99
CA SER A 74 9.79 2.85 3.76
C SER A 74 10.58 2.84 2.47
N ILE A 75 10.22 3.73 1.54
CA ILE A 75 10.83 3.85 0.21
C ILE A 75 11.39 5.25 0.05
N SER A 76 12.66 5.36 -0.35
CA SER A 76 13.29 6.61 -0.73
C SER A 76 13.34 6.70 -2.26
N HIS A 77 12.77 7.75 -2.82
CA HIS A 77 12.83 8.01 -4.26
C HIS A 77 14.18 8.59 -4.67
N PRO A 78 14.60 8.43 -5.91
CA PRO A 78 15.85 9.06 -6.42
C PRO A 78 15.89 10.59 -6.26
N GLY A 79 14.72 11.25 -6.18
CA GLY A 79 14.59 12.69 -5.89
C GLY A 79 14.73 13.06 -4.42
N GLY A 80 14.97 12.08 -3.51
CA GLY A 80 15.10 12.31 -2.07
C GLY A 80 13.78 12.30 -1.31
N GLU A 81 12.65 12.24 -1.98
CA GLU A 81 11.35 12.10 -1.32
C GLU A 81 11.20 10.69 -0.74
N LYS A 82 10.58 10.62 0.43
CA LYS A 82 10.30 9.36 1.12
C LYS A 82 8.81 9.07 1.13
N ALA A 83 8.46 7.80 0.92
CA ALA A 83 7.09 7.30 1.01
C ALA A 83 6.99 6.09 1.92
N LEU A 84 5.78 5.80 2.39
CA LEU A 84 5.43 4.53 3.04
C LEU A 84 4.53 3.74 2.10
N LEU A 85 4.87 2.49 1.86
CA LEU A 85 4.06 1.55 1.09
C LEU A 85 3.59 0.43 2.02
N ASP A 86 2.30 0.42 2.30
CA ASP A 86 1.57 -0.64 2.99
C ASP A 86 0.98 -1.60 1.95
N ILE A 87 1.24 -2.89 2.08
CA ILE A 87 0.76 -3.92 1.15
C ILE A 87 -0.06 -4.94 1.92
N GLU A 88 -1.36 -5.00 1.62
CA GLU A 88 -2.33 -5.88 2.24
C GLU A 88 -2.84 -6.93 1.24
N GLY A 89 -2.81 -8.21 1.62
CA GLY A 89 -3.41 -9.29 0.85
C GLY A 89 -4.80 -9.66 1.36
N GLN A 90 -5.83 -9.56 0.51
CA GLN A 90 -7.19 -9.94 0.86
C GLN A 90 -7.63 -11.15 0.06
N LEU A 91 -7.90 -12.26 0.74
CA LEU A 91 -8.34 -13.50 0.09
C LEU A 91 -9.84 -13.46 -0.22
N TYR A 92 -10.62 -12.85 0.65
CA TYR A 92 -12.08 -12.79 0.52
C TYR A 92 -12.57 -11.36 0.72
N ARG A 93 -13.57 -11.00 -0.08
CA ARG A 93 -14.35 -9.80 0.17
C ARG A 93 -15.30 -10.04 1.35
N LYS A 94 -15.20 -9.22 2.38
CA LYS A 94 -16.17 -9.25 3.48
C LYS A 94 -17.45 -8.52 3.05
N PRO A 95 -18.64 -9.06 3.36
CA PRO A 95 -19.89 -8.36 3.11
C PRO A 95 -19.89 -6.97 3.78
N GLY A 96 -20.37 -5.94 3.05
CA GLY A 96 -20.57 -4.61 3.61
C GLY A 96 -19.40 -3.64 3.46
N ASP A 97 -18.54 -3.82 2.45
CA ASP A 97 -17.42 -2.91 2.09
C ASP A 97 -16.49 -2.52 3.25
N ILE A 98 -16.36 -3.41 4.25
CA ILE A 98 -15.49 -3.20 5.41
C ILE A 98 -14.04 -3.00 4.97
N ASP A 99 -13.64 -3.58 3.84
CA ASP A 99 -12.27 -3.51 3.34
C ASP A 99 -11.84 -2.09 2.93
N TYR A 100 -12.75 -1.29 2.35
CA TYR A 100 -12.45 0.13 2.06
C TYR A 100 -12.25 0.95 3.32
N ASN A 101 -13.09 0.73 4.34
CA ASN A 101 -12.94 1.39 5.63
C ASN A 101 -11.66 0.96 6.34
N ARG A 102 -11.26 -0.30 6.20
CA ARG A 102 -9.97 -0.79 6.72
C ARG A 102 -8.80 -0.12 6.00
N ALA A 103 -8.84 -0.07 4.67
CA ALA A 103 -7.80 0.58 3.87
C ALA A 103 -7.61 2.05 4.28
N LEU A 104 -8.70 2.77 4.43
CA LEU A 104 -8.66 4.15 4.90
C LEU A 104 -8.10 4.24 6.33
N ALA A 105 -8.55 3.39 7.25
CA ALA A 105 -8.12 3.40 8.63
C ALA A 105 -6.61 3.08 8.76
N TYR A 106 -6.10 2.13 7.98
CA TYR A 106 -4.67 1.78 7.95
C TYR A 106 -3.83 2.92 7.39
N ALA A 107 -4.25 3.49 6.28
CA ALA A 107 -3.57 4.60 5.65
C ALA A 107 -3.49 5.85 6.57
N VAL A 108 -4.61 6.20 7.22
CA VAL A 108 -4.66 7.31 8.19
C VAL A 108 -3.77 7.01 9.41
N LYS A 109 -3.77 5.76 9.87
CA LYS A 109 -2.92 5.37 11.00
C LYS A 109 -1.44 5.49 10.67
N LEU A 110 -1.02 5.07 9.46
CA LEU A 110 0.36 5.23 8.99
C LEU A 110 0.75 6.71 8.84
N LEU A 111 -0.18 7.58 8.45
CA LEU A 111 0.06 9.02 8.45
C LEU A 111 0.26 9.56 9.86
N GLU A 112 -0.59 9.15 10.82
CA GLU A 112 -0.51 9.60 12.21
C GLU A 112 0.78 9.12 12.89
N ASP A 113 1.17 7.86 12.68
CA ASP A 113 2.32 7.25 13.34
C ASP A 113 3.65 7.92 12.96
N GLN A 114 3.71 8.61 11.85
CA GLN A 114 4.88 9.39 11.46
C GLN A 114 5.22 10.49 12.46
N ARG A 115 4.23 11.06 13.15
CA ARG A 115 4.42 12.10 14.17
C ARG A 115 5.21 11.63 15.39
N GLY A 116 5.24 10.33 15.65
CA GLY A 116 6.03 9.71 16.71
C GLY A 116 7.41 9.25 16.28
N SER A 117 7.76 9.40 15.00
CA SER A 117 9.04 8.93 14.47
C SER A 117 10.18 9.91 14.76
N PRO A 118 11.44 9.44 14.88
CA PRO A 118 12.60 10.32 15.01
C PRO A 118 12.83 11.26 13.82
N GLU A 119 12.23 10.93 12.67
CA GLU A 119 12.33 11.72 11.43
C GLU A 119 11.29 12.85 11.37
N TRP A 120 10.36 12.90 12.32
CA TRP A 120 9.34 13.94 12.37
C TRP A 120 9.95 15.28 12.82
N VAL A 121 9.80 16.30 11.99
CA VAL A 121 10.20 17.68 12.30
C VAL A 121 8.95 18.57 12.45
N ASP A 122 8.13 18.57 11.41
CA ASP A 122 6.89 19.33 11.30
C ASP A 122 5.95 18.69 10.28
N TYR A 123 4.83 19.32 9.97
CA TYR A 123 3.87 18.81 8.97
C TYR A 123 4.42 18.76 7.55
N GLY A 124 5.46 19.55 7.23
CA GLY A 124 6.16 19.50 5.94
C GLY A 124 6.97 18.21 5.76
N SER A 125 7.37 17.55 6.85
CA SER A 125 8.08 16.26 6.82
C SER A 125 7.17 15.04 6.62
N LEU A 126 5.85 15.24 6.49
CA LEU A 126 4.88 14.17 6.30
C LEU A 126 5.12 13.45 4.97
N ARG A 127 5.47 12.18 5.05
CA ARG A 127 5.71 11.31 3.89
C ARG A 127 4.37 10.84 3.30
N LYS A 128 4.34 10.67 1.97
CA LYS A 128 3.18 10.07 1.28
C LYS A 128 3.00 8.61 1.70
N VAL A 129 1.76 8.20 1.89
CA VAL A 129 1.36 6.81 2.18
C VAL A 129 0.63 6.25 0.98
N TYR A 130 1.13 5.13 0.47
CA TYR A 130 0.45 4.25 -0.47
C TYR A 130 -0.09 3.06 0.31
N SER A 131 -1.40 2.91 0.39
CA SER A 131 -2.05 1.73 0.97
C SER A 131 -2.53 0.83 -0.17
N ALA A 132 -1.82 -0.26 -0.37
CA ALA A 132 -1.94 -1.17 -1.50
C ALA A 132 -2.71 -2.43 -1.10
N TRP A 133 -3.87 -2.65 -1.71
CA TRP A 133 -4.77 -3.76 -1.41
C TRP A 133 -4.85 -4.73 -2.58
N VAL A 134 -4.23 -5.91 -2.40
CA VAL A 134 -4.21 -6.97 -3.39
C VAL A 134 -5.36 -7.94 -3.12
N MET A 135 -6.39 -7.89 -3.95
CA MET A 135 -7.55 -8.78 -3.88
C MET A 135 -7.23 -10.07 -4.61
N LEU A 136 -7.02 -11.16 -3.84
CA LEU A 136 -6.59 -12.47 -4.37
C LEU A 136 -7.74 -13.26 -5.01
N ASP A 137 -8.98 -12.98 -4.59
CA ASP A 137 -10.20 -13.54 -5.18
C ASP A 137 -11.25 -12.42 -5.36
N PRO A 138 -11.04 -11.49 -6.31
CA PRO A 138 -11.95 -10.39 -6.56
C PRO A 138 -13.22 -10.86 -7.27
N HIS A 139 -14.28 -10.03 -7.25
CA HIS A 139 -15.42 -10.26 -8.12
C HIS A 139 -15.02 -10.24 -9.60
N ALA A 140 -15.83 -10.85 -10.45
CA ALA A 140 -15.54 -10.97 -11.88
C ALA A 140 -15.33 -9.61 -12.58
N ASP A 141 -16.07 -8.59 -12.17
CA ASP A 141 -15.99 -7.21 -12.67
C ASP A 141 -14.79 -6.41 -12.10
N GLU A 142 -14.14 -6.91 -11.07
CA GLU A 142 -12.96 -6.31 -10.46
C GLU A 142 -11.64 -7.00 -10.87
N ARG A 143 -11.73 -8.11 -11.62
CA ARG A 143 -10.54 -8.82 -12.11
C ARG A 143 -9.74 -7.99 -13.08
N ASN A 144 -8.43 -8.17 -13.07
CA ASN A 144 -7.49 -7.44 -13.95
C ASN A 144 -7.61 -5.91 -13.81
N SER A 145 -8.02 -5.41 -12.64
CA SER A 145 -8.23 -3.99 -12.40
C SER A 145 -7.19 -3.40 -11.47
N VAL A 146 -6.88 -2.13 -11.70
CA VAL A 146 -6.14 -1.27 -10.78
C VAL A 146 -6.96 -0.01 -10.55
N VAL A 147 -7.45 0.17 -9.34
CA VAL A 147 -8.28 1.32 -8.96
C VAL A 147 -7.56 2.15 -7.91
N ARG A 148 -7.50 3.48 -8.12
CA ARG A 148 -6.80 4.42 -7.25
C ARG A 148 -7.78 5.42 -6.65
N TYR A 149 -7.67 5.62 -5.35
CA TYR A 149 -8.43 6.62 -4.60
C TYR A 149 -7.47 7.67 -4.06
N ARG A 150 -7.73 8.93 -4.41
CA ARG A 150 -6.91 10.10 -4.07
C ARG A 150 -7.79 11.20 -3.51
N LEU A 151 -7.20 12.09 -2.72
CA LEU A 151 -7.86 13.34 -2.35
C LEU A 151 -7.96 14.23 -3.57
N LYS A 152 -9.13 14.85 -3.78
CA LYS A 152 -9.38 15.81 -4.85
C LYS A 152 -10.08 17.03 -4.26
N GLY A 153 -9.60 18.22 -4.62
CA GLY A 153 -10.28 19.47 -4.32
C GLY A 153 -11.45 19.67 -5.26
N GLU A 154 -12.57 20.14 -4.71
CA GLU A 154 -13.72 20.62 -5.46
C GLU A 154 -14.13 21.99 -4.91
N SER A 155 -14.69 22.84 -5.74
CA SER A 155 -15.15 24.18 -5.33
C SER A 155 -16.58 24.43 -5.81
N ASP A 156 -17.37 24.97 -4.92
CA ASP A 156 -18.74 25.42 -5.21
C ASP A 156 -18.81 26.88 -5.72
N THR A 157 -17.65 27.57 -5.72
CA THR A 157 -17.65 29.03 -5.95
C THR A 157 -16.67 29.50 -7.02
N VAL A 158 -15.69 28.67 -7.41
CA VAL A 158 -14.70 29.00 -8.46
C VAL A 158 -14.63 27.89 -9.49
N ASP A 159 -14.40 28.25 -10.75
CA ASP A 159 -14.35 27.27 -11.85
C ASP A 159 -13.06 26.43 -11.85
N HIS A 160 -12.04 26.88 -11.13
CA HIS A 160 -10.74 26.21 -11.07
C HIS A 160 -10.26 26.05 -9.62
N VAL A 161 -10.01 24.82 -9.23
CA VAL A 161 -9.33 24.50 -7.96
C VAL A 161 -7.88 24.17 -8.27
N PRO A 162 -6.92 24.90 -7.72
CA PRO A 162 -5.51 24.58 -7.92
C PRO A 162 -5.18 23.22 -7.30
N GLU A 163 -4.32 22.46 -7.98
CA GLU A 163 -3.71 21.31 -7.37
C GLU A 163 -2.75 21.76 -6.26
N ILE A 164 -2.85 21.12 -5.10
CA ILE A 164 -2.02 21.39 -3.93
C ILE A 164 -1.17 20.15 -3.66
N PRO A 165 0.10 20.13 -4.12
CA PRO A 165 0.97 18.94 -3.97
C PRO A 165 1.14 18.50 -2.52
N GLU A 166 1.08 19.43 -1.57
CA GLU A 166 1.17 19.17 -0.14
C GLU A 166 0.02 18.31 0.40
N LEU A 167 -1.11 18.23 -0.32
CA LEU A 167 -2.24 17.36 0.01
C LEU A 167 -2.13 15.96 -0.61
N ASP A 168 -1.22 15.73 -1.55
CA ASP A 168 -0.99 14.40 -2.14
C ASP A 168 -0.17 13.51 -1.18
N LYS A 169 -0.71 13.28 0.02
CA LYS A 169 -0.07 12.48 1.07
C LYS A 169 -0.71 11.11 1.28
N LEU A 170 -1.80 10.82 0.58
CA LEU A 170 -2.53 9.56 0.73
C LEU A 170 -3.05 9.05 -0.59
N GLU A 171 -2.68 7.81 -0.91
CA GLU A 171 -3.26 7.08 -2.03
C GLU A 171 -3.62 5.66 -1.59
N ILE A 172 -4.88 5.26 -1.80
CA ILE A 172 -5.32 3.88 -1.61
C ILE A 172 -5.41 3.25 -3.00
N VAL A 173 -4.74 2.12 -3.21
CA VAL A 173 -4.73 1.42 -4.49
C VAL A 173 -5.27 0.02 -4.29
N ARG A 174 -6.31 -0.33 -5.04
CA ARG A 174 -6.84 -1.69 -5.11
C ARG A 174 -6.43 -2.37 -6.41
N VAL A 175 -5.95 -3.58 -6.31
CA VAL A 175 -5.62 -4.44 -7.44
C VAL A 175 -6.45 -5.72 -7.35
N GLY A 176 -7.28 -5.96 -8.36
CA GLY A 176 -7.97 -7.23 -8.53
C GLY A 176 -7.12 -8.18 -9.36
N ILE A 177 -6.67 -9.29 -8.77
CA ILE A 177 -5.91 -10.31 -9.50
C ILE A 177 -6.84 -11.02 -10.48
N GLY A 178 -6.41 -11.12 -11.73
CA GLY A 178 -7.13 -11.85 -12.76
C GLY A 178 -6.79 -13.33 -12.80
N ASN A 179 -7.53 -14.04 -13.63
CA ASN A 179 -7.19 -15.42 -13.94
C ASN A 179 -6.06 -15.43 -14.98
N PRO A 180 -4.95 -16.17 -14.78
CA PRO A 180 -3.87 -16.26 -15.75
C PRO A 180 -4.32 -16.68 -17.15
N SER A 181 -5.37 -17.49 -17.27
CA SER A 181 -5.94 -17.89 -18.55
C SER A 181 -6.68 -16.78 -19.32
N GLU A 182 -7.00 -15.65 -18.67
CA GLU A 182 -7.65 -14.50 -19.27
C GLU A 182 -6.66 -13.40 -19.71
N ALA A 183 -5.38 -13.55 -19.36
CA ALA A 183 -4.33 -12.58 -19.66
C ALA A 183 -3.76 -12.71 -21.08
N GLU A 184 -4.12 -13.76 -21.81
CA GLU A 184 -3.61 -14.06 -23.17
C GLU A 184 -4.63 -13.72 -24.28
N SER A 185 -5.73 -13.08 -23.97
CA SER A 185 -6.75 -12.61 -24.92
C SER A 185 -6.76 -11.07 -24.97
#